data_006a5c0307e5692286ded99c8c1df345
#
_entry.id   006a5c0307e5692286ded99c8c1df345
#
_cell.length_a   1.000
_cell.length_b   1.000
_cell.length_c   1.000
_cell.angle_alpha   90.00
_cell.angle_beta   90.00
_cell.angle_gamma   90.00
#
_symmetry.space_group_name_H-M   'P 1'
#
loop_
_entity.id
_entity.type
_entity.pdbx_description
1 polymer ?
#
loop_
_entity_poly.entity_id
_entity_poly.type
_entity_poly.pdbx_seq_one_letter_code
_entity_poly.pdbx_strand_id
1 'polypeptide(L)'
;MKKVLSYIFSFLSFIYLVLAVFSTICLLKKNEYGYPQFNDKTLIVIDEKSSYFDSGDLIVLKKPNNNDVNINDPVFFYDTDFRKNTINIANVINKDVINENETTFYVNGKSFSSSSLIGKVTDSVKYPFIGKVLNVLTSRWGFFFIIIVPFFILFIIELFVIYTEIRYGSKKK
;
A
#
# COMPACT_ATOMS: atom_id res chain seq x y z
N MET A 1 -18.22 0.78 -34.84
CA MET A 1 -18.21 1.57 -33.58
C MET A 1 -18.68 0.77 -32.36
N LYS A 2 -19.86 0.12 -32.34
CA LYS A 2 -20.35 -0.62 -31.14
C LYS A 2 -19.39 -1.73 -30.62
N LYS A 3 -18.74 -2.51 -31.50
CA LYS A 3 -17.79 -3.54 -31.11
C LYS A 3 -16.53 -2.99 -30.47
N VAL A 4 -15.97 -1.89 -30.98
CA VAL A 4 -14.78 -1.24 -30.44
C VAL A 4 -15.07 -0.67 -29.05
N LEU A 5 -16.23 -0.03 -28.86
CA LEU A 5 -16.66 0.49 -27.57
C LEU A 5 -16.82 -0.63 -26.53
N SER A 6 -17.34 -1.79 -26.94
CA SER A 6 -17.46 -2.98 -26.07
C SER A 6 -16.10 -3.50 -25.62
N TYR A 7 -15.10 -3.54 -26.51
CA TYR A 7 -13.73 -3.96 -26.13
C TYR A 7 -13.07 -2.98 -25.15
N ILE A 8 -13.22 -1.67 -25.39
CA ILE A 8 -12.70 -0.64 -24.48
C ILE A 8 -13.36 -0.78 -23.10
N PHE A 9 -14.66 -0.96 -23.04
CA PHE A 9 -15.38 -1.13 -21.78
C PHE A 9 -14.94 -2.39 -21.03
N SER A 10 -14.79 -3.52 -21.74
CA SER A 10 -14.30 -4.76 -21.15
C SER A 10 -12.87 -4.62 -20.60
N PHE A 11 -12.00 -3.92 -21.31
CA PHE A 11 -10.63 -3.65 -20.87
C PHE A 11 -10.59 -2.76 -19.62
N LEU A 12 -11.39 -1.68 -19.60
CA LEU A 12 -11.50 -0.81 -18.43
C LEU A 12 -12.08 -1.54 -17.20
N SER A 13 -13.08 -2.39 -17.41
CA SER A 13 -13.66 -3.23 -16.37
C SER A 13 -12.64 -4.20 -15.78
N PHE A 14 -11.79 -4.79 -16.62
CA PHE A 14 -10.70 -5.65 -16.18
C PHE A 14 -9.67 -4.90 -15.33
N ILE A 15 -9.23 -3.71 -15.78
CA ILE A 15 -8.32 -2.85 -15.00
C ILE A 15 -8.93 -2.49 -13.65
N TYR A 16 -10.21 -2.10 -13.65
CA TYR A 16 -10.94 -1.79 -12.41
C TYR A 16 -10.95 -2.96 -11.44
N LEU A 17 -11.23 -4.17 -11.93
CA LEU A 17 -11.25 -5.38 -11.10
C LEU A 17 -9.87 -5.66 -10.49
N VAL A 18 -8.81 -5.53 -11.28
CA VAL A 18 -7.42 -5.70 -10.79
C VAL A 18 -7.10 -4.67 -9.70
N LEU A 19 -7.48 -3.41 -9.90
CA LEU A 19 -7.28 -2.35 -8.91
C LEU A 19 -8.09 -2.61 -7.63
N ALA A 20 -9.33 -3.08 -7.75
CA ALA A 20 -10.18 -3.41 -6.61
C ALA A 20 -9.58 -4.55 -5.77
N VAL A 21 -9.15 -5.63 -6.42
CA VAL A 21 -8.48 -6.77 -5.75
C VAL A 21 -7.19 -6.32 -5.09
N PHE A 22 -6.34 -5.59 -5.81
CA PHE A 22 -5.07 -5.09 -5.26
C PHE A 22 -5.27 -4.20 -4.04
N SER A 23 -6.22 -3.24 -4.11
CA SER A 23 -6.54 -2.34 -2.98
C SER A 23 -7.04 -3.11 -1.78
N THR A 24 -7.91 -4.12 -2.01
CA THR A 24 -8.41 -4.99 -0.94
C THR A 24 -7.29 -5.78 -0.28
N ILE A 25 -6.37 -6.35 -1.06
CA ILE A 25 -5.21 -7.07 -0.52
C ILE A 25 -4.32 -6.11 0.29
N CYS A 26 -4.05 -4.89 -0.19
CA CYS A 26 -3.28 -3.89 0.55
C CYS A 26 -3.92 -3.53 1.90
N LEU A 27 -5.26 -3.46 1.96
CA LEU A 27 -5.97 -3.17 3.21
C LEU A 27 -5.93 -4.36 4.20
N LEU A 28 -6.03 -5.59 3.70
CA LEU A 28 -6.02 -6.80 4.52
C LEU A 28 -4.62 -7.17 5.02
N LYS A 29 -3.57 -6.78 4.28
CA LYS A 29 -2.16 -7.08 4.60
C LYS A 29 -1.46 -5.95 5.33
N LYS A 30 -2.19 -5.13 6.08
CA LYS A 30 -1.57 -4.10 6.93
C LYS A 30 -0.88 -4.75 8.13
N ASN A 31 0.34 -4.29 8.40
CA ASN A 31 1.07 -4.66 9.62
C ASN A 31 0.53 -3.90 10.84
N GLU A 32 1.10 -4.15 12.01
CA GLU A 32 0.74 -3.50 13.28
C GLU A 32 0.87 -1.96 13.26
N TYR A 33 1.71 -1.43 12.36
CA TYR A 33 1.88 0.01 12.17
C TYR A 33 0.91 0.61 11.14
N GLY A 34 0.07 -0.22 10.49
CA GLY A 34 -0.94 0.23 9.52
C GLY A 34 -0.48 0.32 8.07
N TYR A 35 0.73 -0.15 7.73
CA TYR A 35 1.28 -0.14 6.38
C TYR A 35 1.15 -1.50 5.70
N PRO A 36 0.79 -1.55 4.39
CA PRO A 36 0.72 -2.81 3.65
C PRO A 36 2.08 -3.53 3.64
N GLN A 37 2.08 -4.79 4.06
CA GLN A 37 3.28 -5.61 4.11
C GLN A 37 3.04 -6.97 3.45
N PHE A 38 3.94 -7.35 2.54
CA PHE A 38 3.93 -8.58 1.79
C PHE A 38 5.23 -9.35 2.05
N ASN A 39 5.17 -10.33 2.91
CA ASN A 39 6.33 -11.06 3.42
C ASN A 39 7.37 -10.10 4.05
N ASP A 40 8.52 -9.94 3.40
CA ASP A 40 9.64 -9.09 3.80
C ASP A 40 9.60 -7.68 3.19
N LYS A 41 8.58 -7.38 2.36
CA LYS A 41 8.43 -6.09 1.66
C LYS A 41 7.32 -5.25 2.26
N THR A 42 7.64 -4.00 2.58
CA THR A 42 6.68 -3.00 3.06
C THR A 42 6.47 -1.93 2.00
N LEU A 43 5.20 -1.57 1.77
CA LEU A 43 4.79 -0.50 0.86
C LEU A 43 4.57 0.78 1.66
N ILE A 44 5.29 1.84 1.32
CA ILE A 44 5.20 3.14 1.99
C ILE A 44 4.86 4.21 0.97
N VAL A 45 3.87 5.03 1.27
CA VAL A 45 3.59 6.26 0.52
C VAL A 45 4.25 7.43 1.25
N ILE A 46 5.04 8.21 0.53
CA ILE A 46 5.70 9.38 1.07
C ILE A 46 4.70 10.54 1.08
N ASP A 47 4.31 10.98 2.28
CA ASP A 47 3.36 12.10 2.44
C ASP A 47 4.05 13.44 2.28
N GLU A 48 5.25 13.60 2.84
CA GLU A 48 6.01 14.85 2.80
C GLU A 48 7.33 14.67 2.03
N LYS A 49 7.72 15.73 1.29
CA LYS A 49 8.99 15.72 0.55
C LYS A 49 10.17 15.61 1.52
N SER A 50 11.10 14.71 1.21
CA SER A 50 12.36 14.52 1.92
C SER A 50 13.56 14.76 1.00
N SER A 51 14.77 14.65 1.53
CA SER A 51 16.00 14.73 0.73
C SER A 51 16.13 13.60 -0.30
N TYR A 52 15.41 12.49 -0.11
CA TYR A 52 15.52 11.28 -0.91
C TYR A 52 14.31 11.06 -1.83
N PHE A 53 13.13 11.53 -1.43
CA PHE A 53 11.86 11.21 -2.09
C PHE A 53 10.94 12.42 -2.16
N ASP A 54 10.11 12.45 -3.21
CA ASP A 54 9.06 13.44 -3.38
C ASP A 54 7.72 12.96 -2.77
N SER A 55 6.89 13.93 -2.39
CA SER A 55 5.53 13.63 -1.89
C SER A 55 4.71 12.88 -2.94
N GLY A 56 4.09 11.78 -2.53
CA GLY A 56 3.28 10.91 -3.38
C GLY A 56 4.05 9.81 -4.09
N ASP A 57 5.35 9.65 -3.81
CA ASP A 57 6.09 8.48 -4.25
C ASP A 57 5.65 7.23 -3.47
N LEU A 58 5.53 6.11 -4.17
CA LEU A 58 5.41 4.79 -3.55
C LEU A 58 6.79 4.16 -3.44
N ILE A 59 7.18 3.81 -2.24
CA ILE A 59 8.45 3.15 -1.94
C ILE A 59 8.17 1.72 -1.52
N VAL A 60 8.86 0.79 -2.16
CA VAL A 60 8.88 -0.62 -1.77
C VAL A 60 10.20 -0.89 -1.07
N LEU A 61 10.12 -1.23 0.21
CA LEU A 61 11.27 -1.52 1.07
C LEU A 61 11.31 -3.00 1.40
N LYS A 62 12.49 -3.57 1.35
CA LYS A 62 12.77 -4.91 1.87
C LYS A 62 13.42 -4.78 3.23
N LYS A 63 12.94 -5.58 4.21
CA LYS A 63 13.58 -5.61 5.54
C LYS A 63 14.96 -6.24 5.42
N PRO A 64 16.06 -5.52 5.76
CA PRO A 64 17.41 -6.07 5.73
C PRO A 64 17.64 -6.96 6.95
N ASN A 65 18.68 -7.81 6.89
CA ASN A 65 19.21 -8.42 8.12
C ASN A 65 19.89 -7.33 8.96
N ASN A 66 19.92 -7.52 10.29
CA ASN A 66 20.53 -6.55 11.20
C ASN A 66 22.01 -6.28 10.90
N ASN A 67 22.72 -7.31 10.42
CA ASN A 67 24.14 -7.24 10.08
C ASN A 67 24.41 -6.42 8.81
N ASP A 68 23.43 -6.32 7.89
CA ASP A 68 23.55 -5.64 6.62
C ASP A 68 23.41 -4.10 6.74
N VAL A 69 23.02 -3.62 7.93
CA VAL A 69 22.90 -2.19 8.22
C VAL A 69 24.19 -1.67 8.83
N ASN A 70 24.82 -0.73 8.15
CA ASN A 70 26.08 -0.10 8.58
C ASN A 70 25.85 1.28 9.18
N ILE A 71 26.87 1.77 9.91
CA ILE A 71 26.92 3.17 10.36
C ILE A 71 26.93 4.08 9.14
N ASN A 72 26.19 5.19 9.20
CA ASN A 72 25.89 6.16 8.14
C ASN A 72 24.89 5.66 7.06
N ASP A 73 24.39 4.44 7.11
CA ASP A 73 23.31 4.03 6.21
C ASP A 73 22.02 4.82 6.52
N PRO A 74 21.37 5.43 5.52
CA PRO A 74 20.05 6.02 5.69
C PRO A 74 18.99 4.88 5.73
N VAL A 75 18.23 4.83 6.81
CA VAL A 75 17.25 3.77 7.07
C VAL A 75 15.85 4.34 7.32
N PHE A 76 14.84 3.58 6.94
CA PHE A 76 13.46 3.79 7.33
C PHE A 76 13.16 3.01 8.59
N PHE A 77 12.49 3.64 9.53
CA PHE A 77 12.04 2.99 10.76
C PHE A 77 10.69 3.55 11.22
N TYR A 78 9.96 2.72 11.97
CA TYR A 78 8.74 3.14 12.65
C TYR A 78 9.09 3.93 13.90
N ASP A 79 8.60 5.17 13.95
CA ASP A 79 8.66 6.02 15.13
C ASP A 79 7.29 5.97 15.80
N THR A 80 7.23 5.29 16.93
CA THR A 80 6.02 5.15 17.74
C THR A 80 5.97 6.27 18.76
N ASP A 81 5.42 7.40 18.37
CA ASP A 81 5.05 8.43 19.34
C ASP A 81 3.66 8.13 19.91
N PHE A 82 3.37 8.48 21.17
CA PHE A 82 2.13 8.15 21.91
C PHE A 82 0.82 8.45 21.18
N ARG A 83 0.86 9.14 20.04
CA ARG A 83 -0.32 9.59 19.28
C ARG A 83 -0.44 9.05 17.86
N LYS A 84 0.64 8.65 17.24
CA LYS A 84 0.63 8.22 15.83
C LYS A 84 1.90 7.45 15.48
N ASN A 85 1.72 6.31 14.82
CA ASN A 85 2.85 5.63 14.16
C ASN A 85 3.26 6.43 12.93
N THR A 86 4.47 6.95 12.92
CA THR A 86 5.05 7.66 11.79
C THR A 86 6.26 6.91 11.26
N ILE A 87 6.58 7.11 9.99
CA ILE A 87 7.80 6.58 9.39
C ILE A 87 8.79 7.72 9.29
N ASN A 88 9.98 7.49 9.81
CA ASN A 88 11.08 8.43 9.74
C ASN A 88 12.25 7.86 8.94
N ILE A 89 13.07 8.76 8.37
CA ILE A 89 14.31 8.44 7.68
C ILE A 89 15.42 9.12 8.44
N ALA A 90 16.42 8.36 8.84
CA ALA A 90 17.62 8.92 9.47
C ALA A 90 18.85 8.03 9.20
N ASN A 91 20.03 8.63 9.33
CA ASN A 91 21.28 7.90 9.23
C ASN A 91 21.60 7.23 10.55
N VAL A 92 22.03 5.98 10.48
CA VAL A 92 22.49 5.22 11.66
C VAL A 92 23.80 5.81 12.13
N ILE A 93 23.86 6.25 13.40
CA ILE A 93 25.08 6.80 14.03
C ILE A 93 25.86 5.71 14.74
N ASN A 94 25.15 4.81 15.40
CA ASN A 94 25.72 3.68 16.12
C ASN A 94 24.76 2.50 16.14
N LYS A 95 25.27 1.31 16.41
CA LYS A 95 24.44 0.10 16.61
C LYS A 95 25.03 -0.75 17.72
N ASP A 96 24.16 -1.26 18.59
CA ASP A 96 24.47 -2.20 19.66
C ASP A 96 23.76 -3.54 19.39
N VAL A 97 24.54 -4.58 19.18
CA VAL A 97 24.04 -5.95 18.98
C VAL A 97 23.78 -6.58 20.34
N ILE A 98 22.52 -6.79 20.70
CA ILE A 98 22.13 -7.42 21.97
C ILE A 98 22.22 -8.93 21.84
N ASN A 99 21.70 -9.49 20.73
CA ASN A 99 21.77 -10.90 20.39
C ASN A 99 21.62 -11.06 18.86
N GLU A 100 21.63 -12.32 18.35
CA GLU A 100 21.54 -12.62 16.91
C GLU A 100 20.29 -12.01 16.23
N ASN A 101 19.19 -11.85 16.96
CA ASN A 101 17.91 -11.39 16.43
C ASN A 101 17.58 -9.95 16.83
N GLU A 102 18.30 -9.37 17.76
CA GLU A 102 17.96 -8.05 18.32
C GLU A 102 19.18 -7.12 18.30
N THR A 103 18.99 -6.01 17.61
CA THR A 103 19.97 -4.93 17.51
C THR A 103 19.27 -3.61 17.80
N THR A 104 19.88 -2.77 18.61
CA THR A 104 19.44 -1.38 18.82
C THR A 104 20.23 -0.46 17.89
N PHE A 105 19.52 0.34 17.14
CA PHE A 105 20.08 1.36 16.25
C PHE A 105 19.91 2.75 16.87
N TYR A 106 20.97 3.55 16.81
CA TYR A 106 20.99 4.93 17.28
C TYR A 106 21.00 5.87 16.09
N VAL A 107 20.09 6.82 16.09
CA VAL A 107 19.97 7.90 15.10
C VAL A 107 19.92 9.23 15.84
N ASN A 108 19.92 10.38 15.16
CA ASN A 108 19.95 11.69 15.78
C ASN A 108 18.94 11.86 16.93
N GLY A 109 19.43 11.74 18.18
CA GLY A 109 18.65 11.94 19.40
C GLY A 109 17.62 10.85 19.76
N LYS A 110 17.56 9.75 19.01
CA LYS A 110 16.64 8.64 19.23
C LYS A 110 17.34 7.29 19.10
N SER A 111 16.73 6.25 19.67
CA SER A 111 17.12 4.86 19.45
C SER A 111 15.86 4.03 19.10
N PHE A 112 16.04 2.98 18.31
CA PHE A 112 14.98 2.05 17.97
C PHE A 112 15.53 0.62 17.85
N SER A 113 14.67 -0.37 18.10
CA SER A 113 15.00 -1.77 17.94
C SER A 113 14.91 -2.22 16.49
N SER A 114 15.61 -3.28 16.14
CA SER A 114 15.54 -3.95 14.83
C SER A 114 14.12 -4.40 14.43
N SER A 115 13.20 -4.56 15.40
CA SER A 115 11.78 -4.81 15.12
C SER A 115 11.11 -3.63 14.39
N SER A 116 11.51 -2.39 14.71
CA SER A 116 11.00 -1.16 14.10
C SER A 116 11.71 -0.79 12.80
N LEU A 117 12.78 -1.51 12.42
CA LEU A 117 13.49 -1.30 11.16
C LEU A 117 12.64 -1.77 9.98
N ILE A 118 12.46 -0.92 8.99
CA ILE A 118 11.66 -1.22 7.78
C ILE A 118 12.58 -1.59 6.61
N GLY A 119 13.63 -0.78 6.37
CA GLY A 119 14.51 -1.00 5.24
C GLY A 119 15.56 0.09 5.07
N LYS A 120 16.48 -0.13 4.15
CA LYS A 120 17.49 0.87 3.76
C LYS A 120 16.99 1.71 2.59
N VAL A 121 17.32 2.99 2.58
CA VAL A 121 17.01 3.90 1.47
C VAL A 121 17.69 3.41 0.18
N THR A 122 18.94 2.90 0.29
CA THR A 122 19.73 2.40 -0.84
C THR A 122 19.08 1.21 -1.55
N ASP A 123 18.35 0.37 -0.82
CA ASP A 123 17.74 -0.87 -1.34
C ASP A 123 16.26 -0.67 -1.69
N SER A 124 15.78 0.56 -1.66
CA SER A 124 14.40 0.90 -1.95
C SER A 124 14.12 0.95 -3.46
N VAL A 125 12.93 0.50 -3.85
CA VAL A 125 12.41 0.69 -5.21
C VAL A 125 11.36 1.79 -5.18
N LYS A 126 11.59 2.85 -5.97
CA LYS A 126 10.72 4.04 -6.04
C LYS A 126 9.80 3.97 -7.26
N TYR A 127 8.53 4.20 -7.05
CA TYR A 127 7.51 4.38 -8.09
C TYR A 127 6.88 5.77 -7.94
N PRO A 128 7.24 6.74 -8.81
CA PRO A 128 6.75 8.11 -8.71
C PRO A 128 5.24 8.16 -8.96
N PHE A 129 4.54 9.03 -8.25
CA PHE A 129 3.10 9.29 -8.32
C PHE A 129 2.15 8.12 -7.97
N ILE A 130 2.61 6.87 -8.02
CA ILE A 130 1.75 5.70 -7.73
C ILE A 130 1.28 5.71 -6.28
N GLY A 131 2.08 6.27 -5.37
CA GLY A 131 1.70 6.42 -3.97
C GLY A 131 0.45 7.26 -3.77
N LYS A 132 0.24 8.33 -4.55
CA LYS A 132 -0.98 9.14 -4.48
C LYS A 132 -2.23 8.33 -4.83
N VAL A 133 -2.14 7.52 -5.89
CA VAL A 133 -3.24 6.65 -6.31
C VAL A 133 -3.53 5.61 -5.23
N LEU A 134 -2.47 4.96 -4.71
CA LEU A 134 -2.60 3.96 -3.66
C LEU A 134 -3.20 4.57 -2.38
N ASN A 135 -2.75 5.76 -1.97
CA ASN A 135 -3.26 6.44 -0.78
C ASN A 135 -4.76 6.75 -0.91
N VAL A 136 -5.20 7.23 -2.08
CA VAL A 136 -6.64 7.44 -2.34
C VAL A 136 -7.40 6.12 -2.29
N LEU A 137 -6.94 5.08 -2.99
CA LEU A 137 -7.61 3.78 -3.08
C LEU A 137 -7.66 3.04 -1.72
N THR A 138 -6.66 3.22 -0.86
CA THR A 138 -6.60 2.58 0.47
C THR A 138 -7.12 3.47 1.59
N SER A 139 -7.48 4.73 1.29
CA SER A 139 -8.16 5.61 2.23
C SER A 139 -9.58 5.14 2.47
N ARG A 140 -10.13 5.43 3.66
CA ARG A 140 -11.49 5.01 4.05
C ARG A 140 -12.55 5.45 3.04
N TRP A 141 -12.53 6.71 2.63
CA TRP A 141 -13.51 7.27 1.71
C TRP A 141 -13.21 6.92 0.25
N GLY A 142 -11.93 6.89 -0.14
CA GLY A 142 -11.54 6.51 -1.50
C GLY A 142 -11.93 5.07 -1.80
N PHE A 143 -11.63 4.13 -0.92
CA PHE A 143 -12.05 2.73 -1.06
C PHE A 143 -13.57 2.60 -1.16
N PHE A 144 -14.30 3.29 -0.29
CA PHE A 144 -15.76 3.24 -0.29
C PHE A 144 -16.35 3.76 -1.61
N PHE A 145 -15.98 4.98 -2.03
CA PHE A 145 -16.59 5.58 -3.23
C PHE A 145 -16.05 5.04 -4.55
N ILE A 146 -14.79 4.64 -4.62
CA ILE A 146 -14.17 4.19 -5.87
C ILE A 146 -14.35 2.68 -6.06
N ILE A 147 -14.38 1.89 -4.98
CA ILE A 147 -14.47 0.44 -5.07
C ILE A 147 -15.87 -0.06 -4.71
N ILE A 148 -16.36 0.25 -3.49
CA ILE A 148 -17.61 -0.34 -2.99
C ILE A 148 -18.84 0.16 -3.75
N VAL A 149 -18.98 1.48 -3.93
CA VAL A 149 -20.17 2.07 -4.55
C VAL A 149 -20.36 1.62 -6.01
N PRO A 150 -19.35 1.68 -6.90
CA PRO A 150 -19.53 1.18 -8.27
C PRO A 150 -19.83 -0.31 -8.33
N PHE A 151 -19.19 -1.12 -7.47
CA PHE A 151 -19.49 -2.54 -7.41
C PHE A 151 -20.94 -2.82 -6.99
N PHE A 152 -21.45 -2.05 -6.03
CA PHE A 152 -22.84 -2.17 -5.57
C PHE A 152 -23.84 -1.73 -6.66
N ILE A 153 -23.52 -0.68 -7.43
CA ILE A 153 -24.34 -0.26 -8.57
C ILE A 153 -24.41 -1.36 -9.64
N LEU A 154 -23.26 -1.95 -10.00
CA LEU A 154 -23.21 -3.07 -10.94
C LEU A 154 -24.05 -4.26 -10.46
N PHE A 155 -23.94 -4.59 -9.18
CA PHE A 155 -24.73 -5.67 -8.57
C PHE A 155 -26.25 -5.42 -8.68
N ILE A 156 -26.71 -4.18 -8.43
CA ILE A 156 -28.14 -3.82 -8.59
C ILE A 156 -28.57 -3.93 -10.04
N ILE A 157 -27.74 -3.49 -11.00
CA ILE A 157 -28.05 -3.62 -12.43
C ILE A 157 -28.23 -5.11 -12.82
N GLU A 158 -27.31 -5.98 -12.37
CA GLU A 158 -27.41 -7.42 -12.63
C GLU A 158 -28.69 -8.02 -12.04
N LEU A 159 -29.04 -7.67 -10.80
CA LEU A 159 -30.30 -8.11 -10.19
C LEU A 159 -31.52 -7.67 -11.01
N PHE A 160 -31.49 -6.44 -11.53
CA PHE A 160 -32.57 -5.93 -12.36
C PHE A 160 -32.68 -6.66 -13.70
N VAL A 161 -31.54 -6.99 -14.33
CA VAL A 161 -31.50 -7.80 -15.56
C VAL A 161 -32.10 -9.18 -15.32
N ILE A 162 -31.65 -9.87 -14.28
CA ILE A 162 -32.18 -11.20 -13.90
C ILE A 162 -33.69 -11.13 -13.64
N TYR A 163 -34.14 -10.14 -12.87
CA TYR A 163 -35.57 -9.95 -12.59
C TYR A 163 -36.41 -9.75 -13.87
N THR A 164 -35.90 -8.93 -14.81
CA THR A 164 -36.60 -8.69 -16.08
C THR A 164 -36.62 -9.92 -16.97
N GLU A 165 -35.54 -10.69 -17.02
CA GLU A 165 -35.51 -11.97 -17.75
C GLU A 165 -36.50 -13.00 -17.18
N ILE A 166 -36.59 -13.16 -15.88
CA ILE A 166 -37.55 -14.06 -15.23
C ILE A 166 -38.98 -13.59 -15.53
N ARG A 167 -39.26 -12.31 -15.41
CA ARG A 167 -40.62 -11.76 -15.57
C ARG A 167 -41.11 -11.77 -17.02
N TYR A 168 -40.23 -11.49 -17.97
CA TYR A 168 -40.60 -11.32 -19.40
C TYR A 168 -40.17 -12.52 -20.27
N GLY A 169 -39.15 -13.27 -19.89
CA GLY A 169 -38.72 -14.47 -20.58
C GLY A 169 -39.78 -15.61 -20.49
N SER A 170 -40.56 -15.64 -19.43
CA SER A 170 -41.67 -16.60 -19.24
C SER A 170 -42.88 -16.35 -20.17
N LYS A 171 -42.96 -15.21 -20.89
CA LYS A 171 -44.04 -14.86 -21.81
C LYS A 171 -43.76 -15.25 -23.27
N LYS A 172 -42.61 -15.87 -23.56
CA LYS A 172 -42.20 -16.31 -24.92
C LYS A 172 -42.23 -17.84 -25.13
N LYS A 173 -42.93 -18.58 -24.27
CA LYS A 173 -43.24 -20.01 -24.50
C LYS A 173 -44.72 -20.19 -24.75
#